data_df0ee43f6459bd7c919b2bf8e536cd92
#
_entry.id   df0ee43f6459bd7c919b2bf8e536cd92
#
_cell.length_a   1.000
_cell.length_b   1.000
_cell.length_c   1.000
_cell.angle_alpha   90.00
_cell.angle_beta   90.00
_cell.angle_gamma   90.00
#
_symmetry.space_group_name_H-M   'P 1'
#
loop_
_entity.id
_entity.type
_entity.pdbx_description
1 polymer ?
#
loop_
_entity_poly.entity_id
_entity_poly.type
_entity_poly.pdbx_seq_one_letter_code
_entity_poly.pdbx_strand_id
1 'polypeptide(L)'
;MKYLNQEIENELKNQGAKLIRFVDISHLDEKQNRQLPTAIVFALPLTAEYAEMVFNIPDYVQARIADNYNFDDDEYSQTEHKAGEIVDELAKFITGKGYKAVSQSDTGLLADGVFDYETKESVLPHKTVALLGGLGWIGKNNLLITPEYGAAQCLGTVLTDAPLETVLHEPLSSKCGNCITCVNICERKVLKGKIWSRSVSRDEIVDIHGCSTCLKCLVHCPRTQIYIKRNIV
;
A
#
# COMPACT_ATOMS: atom_id res chain seq x y z
N MET A 1 -13.98 -5.70 -22.80
CA MET A 1 -13.14 -4.91 -21.87
C MET A 1 -13.99 -4.44 -20.68
N LYS A 2 -14.91 -3.51 -20.84
CA LYS A 2 -15.71 -2.93 -19.74
C LYS A 2 -16.41 -3.93 -18.81
N TYR A 3 -16.89 -5.07 -19.36
CA TYR A 3 -17.51 -6.14 -18.57
C TYR A 3 -16.51 -6.83 -17.62
N LEU A 4 -15.29 -7.10 -18.09
CA LEU A 4 -14.26 -7.75 -17.27
C LEU A 4 -13.75 -6.84 -16.14
N ASN A 5 -13.59 -5.53 -16.41
CA ASN A 5 -13.27 -4.56 -15.34
C ASN A 5 -14.34 -4.59 -14.25
N GLN A 6 -15.63 -4.57 -14.64
CA GLN A 6 -16.72 -4.57 -13.68
C GLN A 6 -16.80 -5.86 -12.87
N GLU A 7 -16.53 -7.01 -13.49
CA GLU A 7 -16.51 -8.31 -12.82
C GLU A 7 -15.38 -8.36 -11.76
N ILE A 8 -14.16 -7.96 -12.15
CA ILE A 8 -13.01 -7.89 -11.23
C ILE A 8 -13.27 -6.88 -10.10
N GLU A 9 -13.82 -5.72 -10.46
CA GLU A 9 -14.13 -4.68 -9.46
C GLU A 9 -15.17 -5.16 -8.44
N ASN A 10 -16.20 -5.88 -8.89
CA ASN A 10 -17.21 -6.46 -8.00
C ASN A 10 -16.60 -7.53 -7.09
N GLU A 11 -15.75 -8.41 -7.63
CA GLU A 11 -15.04 -9.43 -6.84
C GLU A 11 -14.21 -8.78 -5.73
N LEU A 12 -13.40 -7.79 -6.09
CA LEU A 12 -12.59 -7.06 -5.12
C LEU A 12 -13.42 -6.31 -4.06
N LYS A 13 -14.53 -5.68 -4.47
CA LYS A 13 -15.44 -4.99 -3.54
C LYS A 13 -16.11 -5.94 -2.55
N ASN A 14 -16.49 -7.13 -2.99
CA ASN A 14 -17.08 -8.16 -2.13
C ASN A 14 -16.10 -8.61 -1.05
N GLN A 15 -14.79 -8.56 -1.32
CA GLN A 15 -13.74 -8.88 -0.36
C GLN A 15 -13.31 -7.68 0.51
N GLY A 16 -13.94 -6.51 0.32
CA GLY A 16 -13.72 -5.30 1.11
C GLY A 16 -12.73 -4.31 0.50
N ALA A 17 -12.19 -4.60 -0.68
CA ALA A 17 -11.26 -3.68 -1.35
C ALA A 17 -11.93 -2.35 -1.72
N LYS A 18 -11.17 -1.30 -1.62
CA LYS A 18 -11.53 0.08 -1.97
C LYS A 18 -10.48 0.67 -2.92
N LEU A 19 -10.75 1.83 -3.47
CA LEU A 19 -9.83 2.58 -4.33
C LEU A 19 -9.24 1.74 -5.47
N ILE A 20 -10.05 0.86 -6.07
CA ILE A 20 -9.62 -0.06 -7.13
C ILE A 20 -9.25 0.74 -8.38
N ARG A 21 -8.08 0.43 -8.98
CA ARG A 21 -7.64 0.99 -10.27
C ARG A 21 -7.03 -0.09 -11.15
N PHE A 22 -7.30 0.06 -12.44
CA PHE A 22 -6.68 -0.69 -13.52
C PHE A 22 -5.68 0.25 -14.18
N VAL A 23 -4.39 -0.07 -14.13
CA VAL A 23 -3.31 0.86 -14.46
C VAL A 23 -2.51 0.34 -15.63
N ASP A 24 -2.26 1.19 -16.62
CA ASP A 24 -1.33 0.89 -17.70
C ASP A 24 0.11 0.98 -17.19
N ILE A 25 0.80 -0.15 -17.20
CA ILE A 25 2.21 -0.29 -16.83
C ILE A 25 3.08 -0.74 -17.99
N SER A 26 2.57 -0.73 -19.21
CA SER A 26 3.29 -1.17 -20.42
C SER A 26 4.56 -0.36 -20.70
N HIS A 27 4.61 0.87 -20.21
CA HIS A 27 5.74 1.79 -20.33
C HIS A 27 6.88 1.54 -19.33
N LEU A 28 6.66 0.71 -18.31
CA LEU A 28 7.69 0.33 -17.34
C LEU A 28 8.65 -0.70 -17.97
N ASP A 29 9.84 -0.82 -17.39
CA ASP A 29 10.79 -1.83 -17.87
C ASP A 29 10.28 -3.27 -17.63
N GLU A 30 10.85 -4.24 -18.39
CA GLU A 30 10.39 -5.62 -18.35
C GLU A 30 10.59 -6.32 -17.01
N LYS A 31 11.52 -5.86 -16.16
CA LYS A 31 11.68 -6.39 -14.82
C LYS A 31 10.52 -5.95 -13.93
N GLN A 32 10.09 -4.69 -14.08
CA GLN A 32 8.99 -4.12 -13.29
C GLN A 32 7.65 -4.67 -13.74
N ASN A 33 7.33 -4.60 -15.04
CA ASN A 33 6.01 -5.00 -15.55
C ASN A 33 5.90 -6.50 -15.83
N ARG A 34 7.02 -7.25 -15.80
CA ARG A 34 7.07 -8.71 -16.03
C ARG A 34 6.44 -9.12 -17.37
N GLN A 35 6.59 -8.26 -18.39
CA GLN A 35 6.00 -8.39 -19.72
C GLN A 35 4.45 -8.42 -19.71
N LEU A 36 3.82 -7.87 -18.67
CA LEU A 36 2.38 -7.73 -18.52
C LEU A 36 2.00 -6.24 -18.58
N PRO A 37 1.08 -5.84 -19.46
CA PRO A 37 0.83 -4.43 -19.72
C PRO A 37 -0.01 -3.73 -18.65
N THR A 38 -0.71 -4.50 -17.80
CA THR A 38 -1.71 -3.96 -16.89
C THR A 38 -1.43 -4.38 -15.45
N ALA A 39 -1.60 -3.45 -14.53
CA ALA A 39 -1.67 -3.73 -13.09
C ALA A 39 -3.06 -3.38 -12.55
N ILE A 40 -3.56 -4.22 -11.66
CA ILE A 40 -4.75 -3.96 -10.86
C ILE A 40 -4.28 -3.66 -9.44
N VAL A 41 -4.57 -2.47 -8.94
CA VAL A 41 -4.21 -2.07 -7.58
C VAL A 41 -5.46 -1.72 -6.78
N PHE A 42 -5.47 -2.07 -5.51
CA PHE A 42 -6.54 -1.73 -4.59
C PHE A 42 -5.99 -1.37 -3.20
N ALA A 43 -6.84 -0.76 -2.39
CA ALA A 43 -6.58 -0.50 -0.97
C ALA A 43 -7.54 -1.29 -0.09
N LEU A 44 -7.04 -1.85 1.01
CA LEU A 44 -7.81 -2.30 2.16
C LEU A 44 -7.60 -1.29 3.29
N PRO A 45 -8.63 -0.49 3.66
CA PRO A 45 -8.49 0.45 4.74
C PRO A 45 -8.46 -0.26 6.10
N LEU A 46 -7.63 0.24 7.00
CA LEU A 46 -7.75 -0.02 8.43
C LEU A 46 -9.03 0.65 8.95
N THR A 47 -9.65 0.10 9.98
CA THR A 47 -10.81 0.75 10.61
C THR A 47 -10.41 2.07 11.26
N ALA A 48 -11.35 3.01 11.32
CA ALA A 48 -11.11 4.28 12.01
C ALA A 48 -10.92 4.07 13.52
N GLU A 49 -11.65 3.12 14.07
CA GLU A 49 -11.58 2.68 15.47
C GLU A 49 -10.19 2.13 15.81
N TYR A 50 -9.65 1.27 14.97
CA TYR A 50 -8.29 0.77 15.16
C TYR A 50 -7.26 1.90 15.07
N ALA A 51 -7.36 2.76 14.05
CA ALA A 51 -6.42 3.87 13.89
C ALA A 51 -6.48 4.87 15.06
N GLU A 52 -7.68 5.11 15.61
CA GLU A 52 -7.87 5.93 16.83
C GLU A 52 -7.29 5.26 18.07
N MET A 53 -7.51 3.96 18.23
CA MET A 53 -6.95 3.19 19.34
C MET A 53 -5.41 3.26 19.34
N VAL A 54 -4.77 3.03 18.18
CA VAL A 54 -3.32 3.13 18.03
C VAL A 54 -2.81 4.56 18.28
N PHE A 55 -3.61 5.57 17.92
CA PHE A 55 -3.28 6.97 18.17
C PHE A 55 -3.33 7.33 19.67
N ASN A 56 -4.33 6.82 20.40
CA ASN A 56 -4.59 7.18 21.80
C ASN A 56 -3.78 6.37 22.81
N ILE A 57 -3.36 5.15 22.46
CA ILE A 57 -2.59 4.28 23.38
C ILE A 57 -1.09 4.51 23.14
N PRO A 58 -0.36 5.08 24.11
CA PRO A 58 1.08 5.24 24.00
C PRO A 58 1.78 3.90 23.73
N ASP A 59 2.69 3.91 22.76
CA ASP A 59 3.52 2.74 22.42
C ASP A 59 2.72 1.45 22.15
N TYR A 60 1.52 1.60 21.57
CA TYR A 60 0.56 0.50 21.33
C TYR A 60 1.22 -0.79 20.83
N VAL A 61 1.98 -0.70 19.72
CA VAL A 61 2.60 -1.88 19.11
C VAL A 61 3.68 -2.48 20.04
N GLN A 62 4.51 -1.62 20.67
CA GLN A 62 5.58 -2.05 21.56
C GLN A 62 5.03 -2.67 22.85
N ALA A 63 3.97 -2.09 23.42
CA ALA A 63 3.29 -2.63 24.59
C ALA A 63 2.70 -4.02 24.29
N ARG A 64 2.06 -4.19 23.13
CA ARG A 64 1.51 -5.48 22.71
C ARG A 64 2.60 -6.55 22.54
N ILE A 65 3.73 -6.20 21.92
CA ILE A 65 4.87 -7.11 21.79
C ILE A 65 5.43 -7.52 23.17
N ALA A 66 5.54 -6.57 24.11
CA ALA A 66 6.04 -6.83 25.47
C ALA A 66 5.13 -7.78 26.26
N ASP A 67 3.82 -7.74 26.02
CA ASP A 67 2.84 -8.60 26.67
C ASP A 67 2.71 -9.99 26.00
N ASN A 68 3.69 -10.40 25.18
CA ASN A 68 3.64 -11.63 24.35
C ASN A 68 2.41 -11.71 23.44
N TYR A 69 1.83 -10.57 23.08
CA TYR A 69 0.74 -10.53 22.10
C TYR A 69 1.29 -10.95 20.74
N ASN A 70 0.59 -11.90 20.13
CA ASN A 70 0.88 -12.23 18.74
C ASN A 70 0.45 -11.06 17.85
N PHE A 71 1.42 -10.38 17.22
CA PHE A 71 1.13 -9.26 16.32
C PHE A 71 0.32 -9.71 15.09
N ASP A 72 0.33 -11.00 14.76
CA ASP A 72 -0.52 -11.56 13.70
C ASP A 72 -2.02 -11.44 14.01
N ASP A 73 -2.39 -11.26 15.28
CA ASP A 73 -3.78 -10.97 15.69
C ASP A 73 -4.12 -9.47 15.65
N ASP A 74 -3.17 -8.62 15.29
CA ASP A 74 -3.37 -7.18 15.14
C ASP A 74 -4.06 -6.85 13.81
N GLU A 75 -4.99 -5.87 13.82
CA GLU A 75 -5.75 -5.51 12.61
C GLU A 75 -4.84 -5.09 11.45
N TYR A 76 -3.74 -4.39 11.73
CA TYR A 76 -2.79 -3.99 10.68
C TYR A 76 -2.20 -5.23 10.00
N SER A 77 -1.68 -6.18 10.78
CA SER A 77 -1.11 -7.43 10.26
C SER A 77 -2.15 -8.26 9.52
N GLN A 78 -3.34 -8.43 10.10
CA GLN A 78 -4.45 -9.14 9.46
C GLN A 78 -4.87 -8.51 8.14
N THR A 79 -4.87 -7.16 8.06
CA THR A 79 -5.21 -6.45 6.82
C THR A 79 -4.13 -6.62 5.76
N GLU A 80 -2.84 -6.65 6.13
CA GLU A 80 -1.75 -6.96 5.20
C GLU A 80 -1.85 -8.39 4.67
N HIS A 81 -2.04 -9.38 5.54
CA HIS A 81 -2.24 -10.78 5.13
C HIS A 81 -3.45 -10.94 4.21
N LYS A 82 -4.58 -10.34 4.59
CA LYS A 82 -5.80 -10.36 3.77
C LYS A 82 -5.59 -9.71 2.39
N ALA A 83 -4.81 -8.63 2.30
CA ALA A 83 -4.48 -8.02 1.01
C ALA A 83 -3.71 -9.00 0.13
N GLY A 84 -2.75 -9.74 0.70
CA GLY A 84 -2.00 -10.80 0.01
C GLY A 84 -2.90 -11.93 -0.48
N GLU A 85 -3.81 -12.44 0.37
CA GLU A 85 -4.78 -13.48 0.00
C GLU A 85 -5.67 -13.04 -1.16
N ILE A 86 -6.22 -11.82 -1.11
CA ILE A 86 -7.04 -11.24 -2.19
C ILE A 86 -6.25 -11.15 -3.49
N VAL A 87 -4.99 -10.73 -3.44
CA VAL A 87 -4.11 -10.66 -4.60
C VAL A 87 -3.90 -12.04 -5.22
N ASP A 88 -3.66 -13.08 -4.40
CA ASP A 88 -3.46 -14.46 -4.86
C ASP A 88 -4.75 -15.03 -5.48
N GLU A 89 -5.90 -14.80 -4.85
CA GLU A 89 -7.21 -15.24 -5.36
C GLU A 89 -7.57 -14.53 -6.66
N LEU A 90 -7.33 -13.22 -6.75
CA LEU A 90 -7.56 -12.46 -7.97
C LEU A 90 -6.67 -12.95 -9.13
N ALA A 91 -5.41 -13.25 -8.87
CA ALA A 91 -4.51 -13.81 -9.87
C ALA A 91 -5.04 -15.18 -10.39
N LYS A 92 -5.51 -16.05 -9.50
CA LYS A 92 -6.14 -17.32 -9.86
C LYS A 92 -7.43 -17.12 -10.66
N PHE A 93 -8.27 -16.16 -10.25
CA PHE A 93 -9.52 -15.82 -10.95
C PHE A 93 -9.24 -15.40 -12.40
N ILE A 94 -8.27 -14.49 -12.60
CA ILE A 94 -7.90 -13.98 -13.92
C ILE A 94 -7.29 -15.12 -14.77
N THR A 95 -6.43 -15.95 -14.18
CA THR A 95 -5.83 -17.10 -14.86
C THR A 95 -6.91 -18.12 -15.27
N GLY A 96 -7.91 -18.35 -14.43
CA GLY A 96 -9.07 -19.19 -14.75
C GLY A 96 -9.91 -18.71 -15.93
N LYS A 97 -9.78 -17.41 -16.29
CA LYS A 97 -10.40 -16.81 -17.48
C LYS A 97 -9.52 -16.92 -18.75
N GLY A 98 -8.37 -17.53 -18.66
CA GLY A 98 -7.45 -17.75 -19.77
C GLY A 98 -6.42 -16.64 -20.00
N TYR A 99 -6.27 -15.70 -19.07
CA TYR A 99 -5.26 -14.65 -19.13
C TYR A 99 -4.08 -14.97 -18.22
N LYS A 100 -2.93 -14.38 -18.49
CA LYS A 100 -1.80 -14.41 -17.56
C LYS A 100 -2.07 -13.44 -16.40
N ALA A 101 -1.76 -13.88 -15.19
CA ALA A 101 -1.80 -13.02 -14.01
C ALA A 101 -0.67 -13.37 -13.05
N VAL A 102 -0.09 -12.37 -12.42
CA VAL A 102 0.99 -12.50 -11.46
C VAL A 102 0.60 -11.76 -10.18
N SER A 103 0.53 -12.52 -9.11
CA SER A 103 0.33 -12.01 -7.76
C SER A 103 1.57 -11.22 -7.32
N GLN A 104 1.33 -10.06 -6.69
CA GLN A 104 2.37 -9.30 -6.02
C GLN A 104 2.23 -9.43 -4.48
N SER A 105 1.65 -10.54 -3.98
CA SER A 105 1.69 -10.88 -2.56
C SER A 105 3.13 -11.15 -2.11
N ASP A 106 3.41 -11.04 -0.82
CA ASP A 106 4.73 -11.36 -0.27
C ASP A 106 5.15 -12.79 -0.64
N THR A 107 4.24 -13.76 -0.52
CA THR A 107 4.48 -15.14 -0.93
C THR A 107 4.82 -15.26 -2.42
N GLY A 108 4.08 -14.55 -3.28
CA GLY A 108 4.31 -14.53 -4.72
C GLY A 108 5.65 -13.89 -5.07
N LEU A 109 5.96 -12.74 -4.50
CA LEU A 109 7.23 -12.04 -4.73
C LEU A 109 8.45 -12.86 -4.30
N LEU A 110 8.32 -13.57 -3.18
CA LEU A 110 9.36 -14.47 -2.67
C LEU A 110 9.56 -15.69 -3.57
N ALA A 111 8.46 -16.35 -3.96
CA ALA A 111 8.50 -17.53 -4.84
C ALA A 111 9.14 -17.21 -6.20
N ASP A 112 8.91 -16.00 -6.70
CA ASP A 112 9.40 -15.52 -7.99
C ASP A 112 10.82 -14.90 -7.92
N GLY A 113 11.40 -14.75 -6.71
CA GLY A 113 12.74 -14.20 -6.50
C GLY A 113 12.86 -12.73 -6.89
N VAL A 114 11.77 -11.95 -6.81
CA VAL A 114 11.70 -10.53 -7.19
C VAL A 114 11.61 -9.59 -5.99
N PHE A 115 11.86 -10.11 -4.80
CA PHE A 115 12.02 -9.35 -3.57
C PHE A 115 13.47 -9.45 -3.09
N ASP A 116 14.09 -8.31 -2.85
CA ASP A 116 15.43 -8.22 -2.29
C ASP A 116 15.34 -8.06 -0.76
N TYR A 117 15.81 -9.08 -0.04
CA TYR A 117 15.81 -9.08 1.43
C TYR A 117 16.81 -8.11 2.05
N GLU A 118 17.95 -7.87 1.37
CA GLU A 118 18.97 -6.97 1.89
C GLU A 118 18.47 -5.52 1.84
N THR A 119 17.90 -5.13 0.71
CA THR A 119 17.37 -3.77 0.52
C THR A 119 15.92 -3.65 0.97
N LYS A 120 15.19 -4.75 1.17
CA LYS A 120 13.73 -4.80 1.42
C LYS A 120 12.96 -4.08 0.30
N GLU A 121 13.28 -4.41 -0.93
CA GLU A 121 12.66 -3.85 -2.13
C GLU A 121 12.05 -4.92 -3.01
N SER A 122 10.86 -4.67 -3.52
CA SER A 122 10.29 -5.37 -4.64
C SER A 122 10.57 -4.60 -5.93
N VAL A 123 10.62 -5.30 -7.06
CA VAL A 123 10.86 -4.67 -8.38
C VAL A 123 9.77 -3.69 -8.78
N LEU A 124 8.53 -3.89 -8.31
CA LEU A 124 7.41 -2.97 -8.51
C LEU A 124 6.59 -2.84 -7.22
N PRO A 125 6.90 -1.84 -6.37
CA PRO A 125 6.14 -1.62 -5.15
C PRO A 125 4.67 -1.25 -5.42
N HIS A 126 3.71 -1.76 -4.64
CA HIS A 126 2.28 -1.44 -4.74
C HIS A 126 2.00 0.06 -4.81
N LYS A 127 2.72 0.85 -4.00
CA LYS A 127 2.57 2.31 -3.97
C LYS A 127 2.98 2.98 -5.29
N THR A 128 3.89 2.40 -6.07
CA THR A 128 4.23 2.89 -7.41
C THR A 128 3.04 2.75 -8.34
N VAL A 129 2.39 1.58 -8.35
CA VAL A 129 1.17 1.35 -9.14
C VAL A 129 0.03 2.26 -8.67
N ALA A 130 -0.11 2.44 -7.36
CA ALA A 130 -1.12 3.33 -6.78
C ALA A 130 -0.92 4.80 -7.21
N LEU A 131 0.33 5.27 -7.32
CA LEU A 131 0.65 6.61 -7.86
C LEU A 131 0.26 6.74 -9.33
N LEU A 132 0.61 5.74 -10.15
CA LEU A 132 0.23 5.70 -11.57
C LEU A 132 -1.27 5.58 -11.76
N GLY A 133 -1.97 4.98 -10.81
CA GLY A 133 -3.44 4.92 -10.73
C GLY A 133 -4.10 6.20 -10.20
N GLY A 134 -3.31 7.21 -9.81
CA GLY A 134 -3.82 8.49 -9.31
C GLY A 134 -4.47 8.43 -7.93
N LEU A 135 -4.17 7.41 -7.11
CA LEU A 135 -4.80 7.22 -5.80
C LEU A 135 -4.36 8.24 -4.75
N GLY A 136 -3.16 8.81 -4.89
CA GLY A 136 -2.64 9.72 -3.88
C GLY A 136 -1.20 10.13 -4.14
N TRP A 137 -0.47 10.40 -3.09
CA TRP A 137 0.96 10.79 -3.14
C TRP A 137 1.77 10.07 -2.07
N ILE A 138 3.08 10.02 -2.21
CA ILE A 138 3.96 9.51 -1.16
C ILE A 138 4.21 10.60 -0.12
N GLY A 139 3.91 10.27 1.13
CA GLY A 139 4.17 11.13 2.28
C GLY A 139 5.64 11.13 2.71
N LYS A 140 6.02 12.08 3.57
CA LYS A 140 7.34 12.11 4.22
C LYS A 140 7.58 10.91 5.15
N ASN A 141 6.54 10.14 5.45
CA ASN A 141 6.59 8.84 6.15
C ASN A 141 6.78 7.64 5.20
N ASN A 142 7.05 7.89 3.91
CA ASN A 142 7.20 6.87 2.87
C ASN A 142 5.95 5.99 2.63
N LEU A 143 4.77 6.39 3.14
CA LEU A 143 3.50 5.71 2.89
C LEU A 143 2.73 6.39 1.78
N LEU A 144 1.84 5.63 1.11
CA LEU A 144 0.83 6.23 0.25
C LEU A 144 -0.17 7.00 1.12
N ILE A 145 -0.41 8.24 0.76
CA ILE A 145 -1.42 9.10 1.40
C ILE A 145 -2.56 9.30 0.42
N THR A 146 -3.75 8.84 0.77
CA THR A 146 -4.96 9.06 -0.04
C THR A 146 -5.87 10.12 0.60
N PRO A 147 -6.72 10.79 -0.20
CA PRO A 147 -7.70 11.74 0.35
C PRO A 147 -8.73 11.07 1.28
N GLU A 148 -9.04 9.80 1.03
CA GLU A 148 -10.08 9.03 1.72
C GLU A 148 -9.62 8.53 3.08
N TYR A 149 -8.44 7.90 3.15
CA TYR A 149 -7.96 7.14 4.32
C TYR A 149 -6.67 7.70 4.94
N GLY A 150 -6.10 8.77 4.36
CA GLY A 150 -4.76 9.20 4.76
C GLY A 150 -3.73 8.08 4.48
N ALA A 151 -3.01 7.66 5.50
CA ALA A 151 -2.07 6.53 5.43
C ALA A 151 -2.66 5.21 5.95
N ALA A 152 -3.92 5.19 6.44
CA ALA A 152 -4.53 4.05 7.12
C ALA A 152 -5.08 3.02 6.14
N GLN A 153 -4.20 2.39 5.36
CA GLN A 153 -4.56 1.36 4.38
C GLN A 153 -3.38 0.47 4.01
N CYS A 154 -3.65 -0.80 3.74
CA CYS A 154 -2.76 -1.74 3.07
C CYS A 154 -3.09 -1.80 1.57
N LEU A 155 -2.14 -2.18 0.74
CA LEU A 155 -2.28 -2.20 -0.71
C LEU A 155 -2.06 -3.60 -1.25
N GLY A 156 -2.83 -3.96 -2.29
CA GLY A 156 -2.61 -5.17 -3.07
C GLY A 156 -2.48 -4.87 -4.56
N THR A 157 -1.70 -5.68 -5.29
CA THR A 157 -1.49 -5.50 -6.74
C THR A 157 -1.41 -6.84 -7.44
N VAL A 158 -2.07 -6.96 -8.60
CA VAL A 158 -1.94 -8.07 -9.55
C VAL A 158 -1.50 -7.50 -10.90
N LEU A 159 -0.54 -8.15 -11.56
CA LEU A 159 -0.15 -7.84 -12.93
C LEU A 159 -0.86 -8.81 -13.90
N THR A 160 -1.28 -8.35 -15.08
CA THR A 160 -2.02 -9.19 -16.04
C THR A 160 -1.91 -8.70 -17.48
N ASP A 161 -2.11 -9.63 -18.42
CA ASP A 161 -2.34 -9.34 -19.84
C ASP A 161 -3.83 -9.31 -20.22
N ALA A 162 -4.73 -9.44 -19.25
CA ALA A 162 -6.16 -9.34 -19.49
C ALA A 162 -6.51 -7.99 -20.14
N PRO A 163 -7.40 -7.98 -21.15
CA PRO A 163 -7.75 -6.76 -21.91
C PRO A 163 -8.68 -5.86 -21.08
N LEU A 164 -8.08 -5.08 -20.18
CA LEU A 164 -8.79 -4.19 -19.29
C LEU A 164 -8.75 -2.74 -19.80
N GLU A 165 -9.80 -1.97 -19.47
CA GLU A 165 -9.75 -0.51 -19.63
C GLU A 165 -8.90 0.06 -18.50
N THR A 166 -7.81 0.72 -18.84
CA THR A 166 -6.80 1.19 -17.89
C THR A 166 -6.72 2.71 -17.84
N VAL A 167 -6.15 3.22 -16.75
CA VAL A 167 -5.74 4.62 -16.60
C VAL A 167 -4.23 4.71 -16.43
N LEU A 168 -3.68 5.87 -16.77
CA LEU A 168 -2.29 6.24 -16.46
C LEU A 168 -2.26 7.70 -16.05
N HIS A 169 -1.80 7.96 -14.84
CA HIS A 169 -1.64 9.31 -14.30
C HIS A 169 -0.18 9.64 -14.05
N GLU A 170 0.17 10.91 -14.17
CA GLU A 170 1.41 11.41 -13.61
C GLU A 170 1.32 11.36 -12.08
N PRO A 171 2.37 10.86 -11.39
CA PRO A 171 2.40 10.85 -9.93
C PRO A 171 2.15 12.23 -9.34
N LEU A 172 1.22 12.31 -8.43
CA LEU A 172 0.90 13.56 -7.75
C LEU A 172 2.10 14.03 -6.90
N SER A 173 2.38 15.32 -6.98
CA SER A 173 3.33 15.94 -6.05
C SER A 173 2.86 15.79 -4.61
N SER A 174 3.81 15.56 -3.70
CA SER A 174 3.50 15.41 -2.28
C SER A 174 2.80 16.64 -1.72
N LYS A 175 1.66 16.45 -1.06
CA LYS A 175 0.89 17.50 -0.38
C LYS A 175 1.27 17.68 1.10
N CYS A 176 2.44 17.15 1.51
CA CYS A 176 2.95 17.32 2.88
C CYS A 176 3.43 18.75 3.17
N GLY A 177 3.89 19.50 2.16
CA GLY A 177 4.40 20.87 2.34
C GLY A 177 5.38 20.98 3.51
N ASN A 178 5.13 21.90 4.44
CA ASN A 178 5.96 22.10 5.64
C ASN A 178 5.60 21.16 6.81
N CYS A 179 4.62 20.27 6.65
CA CYS A 179 4.26 19.31 7.70
C CYS A 179 5.42 18.35 7.98
N ILE A 180 5.77 18.20 9.25
CA ILE A 180 6.80 17.28 9.76
C ILE A 180 6.28 16.40 10.91
N THR A 181 4.97 16.27 11.07
CA THR A 181 4.36 15.52 12.18
C THR A 181 4.90 14.08 12.28
N CYS A 182 4.95 13.36 11.16
CA CYS A 182 5.47 11.98 11.12
C CYS A 182 6.97 11.90 11.48
N VAL A 183 7.76 12.91 11.12
CA VAL A 183 9.19 12.99 11.46
C VAL A 183 9.36 13.21 12.97
N ASN A 184 8.58 14.13 13.54
CA ASN A 184 8.69 14.49 14.96
C ASN A 184 8.24 13.33 15.88
N ILE A 185 7.20 12.58 15.48
CA ILE A 185 6.69 11.46 16.29
C ILE A 185 7.54 10.19 16.15
N CYS A 186 8.43 10.12 15.18
CA CYS A 186 9.26 8.95 14.95
C CYS A 186 10.36 8.84 16.02
N GLU A 187 10.15 8.01 17.02
CA GLU A 187 11.12 7.80 18.10
C GLU A 187 12.44 7.21 17.62
N ARG A 188 12.38 6.35 16.60
CA ARG A 188 13.58 5.76 15.97
C ARG A 188 14.32 6.76 15.07
N LYS A 189 13.72 7.94 14.80
CA LYS A 189 14.29 9.02 13.98
C LYS A 189 14.72 8.57 12.59
N VAL A 190 14.05 7.57 12.05
CA VAL A 190 14.34 7.00 10.72
C VAL A 190 13.78 7.83 9.56
N LEU A 191 12.81 8.71 9.82
CA LEU A 191 12.19 9.55 8.80
C LEU A 191 12.99 10.85 8.60
N LYS A 192 13.45 11.07 7.38
CA LYS A 192 14.39 12.18 7.04
C LYS A 192 13.69 13.49 6.65
N GLY A 193 12.33 13.48 6.57
CA GLY A 193 11.52 14.68 6.27
C GLY A 193 11.57 15.14 4.81
N LYS A 194 12.25 14.41 3.93
CA LYS A 194 12.35 14.73 2.50
C LYS A 194 11.01 14.47 1.80
N ILE A 195 10.69 15.34 0.85
CA ILE A 195 9.52 15.18 -0.03
C ILE A 195 9.89 14.20 -1.14
N TRP A 196 9.02 13.23 -1.38
CA TRP A 196 9.18 12.27 -2.47
C TRP A 196 9.05 12.96 -3.84
N SER A 197 9.89 12.56 -4.75
CA SER A 197 9.77 12.78 -6.19
C SER A 197 10.39 11.60 -6.93
N ARG A 198 10.24 11.50 -8.25
CA ARG A 198 10.81 10.40 -9.05
C ARG A 198 12.34 10.30 -8.94
N SER A 199 13.02 11.41 -8.63
CA SER A 199 14.47 11.47 -8.47
C SER A 199 14.97 11.23 -7.05
N VAL A 200 14.08 11.05 -6.10
CA VAL A 200 14.41 10.84 -4.68
C VAL A 200 14.31 9.37 -4.36
N SER A 201 15.42 8.78 -3.93
CA SER A 201 15.45 7.38 -3.51
C SER A 201 14.67 7.19 -2.20
N ARG A 202 14.23 5.94 -1.96
CA ARG A 202 13.58 5.59 -0.69
C ARG A 202 14.46 5.92 0.51
N ASP A 203 15.75 5.63 0.41
CA ASP A 203 16.71 5.82 1.51
C ASP A 203 16.95 7.30 1.84
N GLU A 204 16.64 8.22 0.93
CA GLU A 204 16.65 9.65 1.23
C GLU A 204 15.40 10.10 2.03
N ILE A 205 14.35 9.26 2.12
CA ILE A 205 13.11 9.54 2.84
C ILE A 205 13.10 8.80 4.19
N VAL A 206 13.50 7.54 4.22
CA VAL A 206 13.42 6.67 5.39
C VAL A 206 14.60 5.69 5.48
N ASP A 207 15.12 5.49 6.67
CA ASP A 207 15.94 4.32 7.00
C ASP A 207 15.01 3.14 7.33
N ILE A 208 14.77 2.27 6.34
CA ILE A 208 13.83 1.16 6.49
C ILE A 208 14.32 0.10 7.49
N HIS A 209 15.63 -0.06 7.66
CA HIS A 209 16.21 -1.05 8.58
C HIS A 209 16.09 -0.63 10.04
N GLY A 210 16.09 0.67 10.31
CA GLY A 210 15.83 1.22 11.63
C GLY A 210 14.36 1.30 12.03
N CYS A 211 13.43 1.10 11.08
CA CYS A 211 11.98 1.20 11.34
C CYS A 211 11.48 0.00 12.17
N SER A 212 10.70 0.28 13.21
CA SER A 212 10.09 -0.74 14.08
C SER A 212 8.61 -1.03 13.78
N THR A 213 8.08 -0.51 12.68
CA THR A 213 6.65 -0.65 12.28
C THR A 213 5.67 -0.28 13.41
N CYS A 214 6.02 0.76 14.18
CA CYS A 214 5.23 1.17 15.36
C CYS A 214 3.92 1.90 15.02
N LEU A 215 3.61 2.11 13.75
CA LEU A 215 2.43 2.78 13.19
C LEU A 215 2.24 4.25 13.61
N LYS A 216 3.07 4.82 14.50
CA LYS A 216 2.94 6.21 14.95
C LYS A 216 2.90 7.22 13.81
N CYS A 217 3.77 7.09 12.81
CA CYS A 217 3.81 7.99 11.66
C CYS A 217 2.57 7.84 10.75
N LEU A 218 1.91 6.69 10.78
CA LEU A 218 0.66 6.42 10.06
C LEU A 218 -0.50 7.15 10.74
N VAL A 219 -0.73 6.86 12.04
CA VAL A 219 -1.90 7.38 12.77
C VAL A 219 -1.81 8.87 13.08
N HIS A 220 -0.60 9.42 13.32
CA HIS A 220 -0.42 10.86 13.58
C HIS A 220 -0.41 11.70 12.30
N CYS A 221 -0.46 11.10 11.11
CA CYS A 221 -0.58 11.86 9.86
C CYS A 221 -1.86 12.70 9.88
N PRO A 222 -1.79 14.03 9.64
CA PRO A 222 -2.99 14.87 9.64
C PRO A 222 -4.08 14.40 8.66
N ARG A 223 -3.70 13.71 7.58
CA ARG A 223 -4.65 13.13 6.63
C ARG A 223 -5.36 11.90 7.22
N THR A 224 -4.64 11.06 7.95
CA THR A 224 -5.24 9.95 8.71
C THR A 224 -6.14 10.48 9.83
N GLN A 225 -5.74 11.55 10.52
CA GLN A 225 -6.57 12.16 11.54
C GLN A 225 -7.90 12.72 10.99
N ILE A 226 -7.91 13.21 9.74
CA ILE A 226 -9.14 13.60 9.06
C ILE A 226 -10.03 12.38 8.79
N TYR A 227 -9.45 11.26 8.37
CA TYR A 227 -10.17 10.01 8.16
C TYR A 227 -10.81 9.52 9.47
N ILE A 228 -10.03 9.44 10.55
CA ILE A 228 -10.52 9.03 11.88
C ILE A 228 -11.73 9.89 12.28
N LYS A 229 -11.57 11.21 12.29
CA LYS A 229 -12.62 12.15 12.71
C LYS A 229 -13.89 12.13 11.87
N ARG A 230 -13.82 11.66 10.64
CA ARG A 230 -15.00 11.54 9.76
C ARG A 230 -15.82 10.28 10.01
N ASN A 231 -15.20 9.25 10.59
CA ASN A 231 -15.79 7.92 10.71
C ASN A 231 -16.07 7.49 12.16
N ILE A 232 -15.48 8.19 13.13
CA ILE A 232 -15.81 8.01 14.54
C ILE A 232 -16.76 9.13 14.95
N VAL A 233 -17.94 8.75 15.42
CA VAL A 233 -19.01 9.63 15.90
C VAL A 233 -18.98 9.69 17.41
#